data_be3ec68754adc78ed06b90692bec595a
#
_entry.id   be3ec68754adc78ed06b90692bec595a
#
_cell.length_a   1.000
_cell.length_b   1.000
_cell.length_c   1.000
_cell.angle_alpha   90.00
_cell.angle_beta   90.00
_cell.angle_gamma   90.00
#
_symmetry.space_group_name_H-M   'P 1'
#
loop_
_entity.id
_entity.type
_entity.pdbx_description
1 polymer ?
#
loop_
_entity_poly.entity_id
_entity_poly.type
_entity_poly.pdbx_seq_one_letter_code
_entity_poly.pdbx_strand_id
1 'polypeptide(L)'
;EKHTVSRFVGSPPGYVGYDEGGQLTEAVRRKPYSVLLFDEIEKAHPDVFNMLLQILDDGRLTDAHGKVVNFKNTIIIMTSNIGARLITEKQQERLGFATADTENNAAERDFERTKELVMGELKKVFRPEFINRVDDIIVFHKLMHDDIQKIAGKMLEGLKKQLSDMEISLEFTPAAVEAVANAGFDPVYGARPLRRGIRSKIEDPVSEKMLEGAIQAGKSYVCDFKDGQYTFDAKE
;
A
#
# COMPACT_ATOMS: atom_id res chain seq x y z
N GLU A 1 19.16 -11.87 0.70
CA GLU A 1 20.55 -12.31 0.48
C GLU A 1 21.48 -11.63 1.48
N LYS A 2 22.55 -12.32 1.90
CA LYS A 2 23.53 -11.80 2.87
C LYS A 2 24.17 -10.47 2.43
N HIS A 3 24.24 -10.22 1.13
CA HIS A 3 24.74 -8.98 0.55
C HIS A 3 23.76 -7.79 0.64
N THR A 4 22.53 -8.02 1.03
CA THR A 4 21.50 -6.95 1.10
C THR A 4 21.79 -5.99 2.26
N VAL A 5 22.29 -6.48 3.39
CA VAL A 5 22.65 -5.62 4.53
C VAL A 5 23.81 -4.69 4.18
N SER A 6 24.78 -5.16 3.40
CA SER A 6 25.88 -4.32 2.92
C SER A 6 25.39 -3.13 2.09
N ARG A 7 24.28 -3.25 1.38
CA ARG A 7 23.68 -2.12 0.66
C ARG A 7 23.09 -1.06 1.60
N PHE A 8 22.59 -1.47 2.77
CA PHE A 8 22.03 -0.54 3.75
C PHE A 8 23.10 0.19 4.55
N VAL A 9 24.14 -0.54 5.01
CA VAL A 9 25.16 -0.01 5.93
C VAL A 9 26.51 0.26 5.24
N GLY A 10 26.71 -0.20 4.01
CA GLY A 10 27.98 -0.17 3.28
C GLY A 10 28.70 -1.52 3.28
N SER A 11 29.62 -1.68 2.35
CA SER A 11 30.48 -2.86 2.23
C SER A 11 31.68 -2.80 3.19
N PRO A 12 32.11 -3.92 3.77
CA PRO A 12 33.32 -3.96 4.59
C PRO A 12 34.59 -3.59 3.78
N PRO A 13 35.68 -3.17 4.45
CA PRO A 13 36.97 -2.90 3.78
C PRO A 13 37.39 -4.07 2.90
N GLY A 14 37.84 -3.78 1.68
CA GLY A 14 38.30 -4.77 0.71
C GLY A 14 37.22 -5.38 -0.19
N TYR A 15 35.98 -5.03 -0.04
CA TYR A 15 34.90 -5.46 -0.92
C TYR A 15 34.50 -4.34 -1.91
N VAL A 16 33.98 -4.74 -3.09
CA VAL A 16 33.45 -3.82 -4.09
C VAL A 16 32.31 -3.00 -3.50
N GLY A 17 32.32 -1.67 -3.71
CA GLY A 17 31.33 -0.74 -3.18
C GLY A 17 31.65 -0.20 -1.78
N TYR A 18 32.84 -0.44 -1.25
CA TYR A 18 33.27 0.14 0.04
C TYR A 18 33.19 1.66 0.06
N ASP A 19 33.62 2.33 -1.01
CA ASP A 19 33.67 3.80 -1.10
C ASP A 19 32.26 4.45 -1.28
N GLU A 20 31.24 3.67 -1.65
CA GLU A 20 29.91 4.20 -1.94
C GLU A 20 29.08 4.48 -0.66
N GLY A 21 29.48 3.91 0.49
CA GLY A 21 28.71 3.98 1.73
C GLY A 21 27.41 3.18 1.69
N GLY A 22 26.67 3.12 2.79
CA GLY A 22 25.38 2.45 2.86
C GLY A 22 24.24 3.32 2.37
N GLN A 23 23.37 2.79 1.50
CA GLN A 23 22.25 3.55 0.94
C GLN A 23 21.32 4.10 2.02
N LEU A 24 20.98 3.30 3.03
CA LEU A 24 20.10 3.70 4.12
C LEU A 24 20.78 4.72 5.04
N THR A 25 22.01 4.43 5.46
CA THR A 25 22.78 5.29 6.36
C THR A 25 23.06 6.65 5.74
N GLU A 26 23.41 6.69 4.43
CA GLU A 26 23.63 7.94 3.70
C GLU A 26 22.33 8.73 3.50
N ALA A 27 21.21 8.05 3.19
CA ALA A 27 19.91 8.71 3.02
C ALA A 27 19.48 9.40 4.30
N VAL A 28 19.56 8.70 5.45
CA VAL A 28 19.17 9.26 6.76
C VAL A 28 20.16 10.33 7.22
N ARG A 29 21.45 10.18 6.96
CA ARG A 29 22.44 11.21 7.30
C ARG A 29 22.16 12.54 6.57
N ARG A 30 21.73 12.46 5.30
CA ARG A 30 21.39 13.65 4.49
C ARG A 30 20.03 14.23 4.87
N LYS A 31 19.08 13.40 5.27
CA LYS A 31 17.71 13.79 5.66
C LYS A 31 17.32 13.12 6.97
N PRO A 32 17.75 13.68 8.13
CA PRO A 32 17.50 13.05 9.43
C PRO A 32 16.02 12.94 9.79
N TYR A 33 15.18 13.87 9.32
CA TYR A 33 13.73 13.83 9.48
C TYR A 33 13.12 13.12 8.27
N SER A 34 12.93 11.82 8.35
CA SER A 34 12.43 11.01 7.24
C SER A 34 11.53 9.88 7.72
N VAL A 35 10.70 9.38 6.80
CA VAL A 35 9.91 8.18 6.99
C VAL A 35 10.57 7.06 6.20
N LEU A 36 10.88 5.97 6.89
CA LEU A 36 11.49 4.76 6.32
C LEU A 36 10.42 3.68 6.23
N LEU A 37 10.16 3.20 5.03
CA LEU A 37 9.22 2.10 4.78
C LEU A 37 9.99 0.83 4.45
N PHE A 38 9.79 -0.21 5.25
CA PHE A 38 10.25 -1.58 4.99
C PHE A 38 9.04 -2.42 4.61
N ASP A 39 8.90 -2.66 3.31
CA ASP A 39 7.77 -3.41 2.78
C ASP A 39 8.06 -4.91 2.80
N GLU A 40 7.05 -5.73 3.16
CA GLU A 40 7.13 -7.20 3.26
C GLU A 40 8.30 -7.69 4.13
N ILE A 41 8.40 -7.15 5.35
CA ILE A 41 9.52 -7.39 6.26
C ILE A 41 9.73 -8.87 6.60
N GLU A 42 8.68 -9.69 6.54
CA GLU A 42 8.76 -11.14 6.76
C GLU A 42 9.64 -11.87 5.75
N LYS A 43 9.91 -11.25 4.61
CA LYS A 43 10.78 -11.80 3.55
C LYS A 43 12.24 -11.40 3.73
N ALA A 44 12.54 -10.53 4.69
CA ALA A 44 13.88 -10.02 4.90
C ALA A 44 14.84 -11.09 5.47
N HIS A 45 16.11 -10.98 5.14
CA HIS A 45 17.15 -11.81 5.73
C HIS A 45 17.27 -11.53 7.24
N PRO A 46 17.60 -12.54 8.09
CA PRO A 46 17.75 -12.37 9.54
C PRO A 46 18.67 -11.21 9.95
N ASP A 47 19.71 -10.92 9.19
CA ASP A 47 20.63 -9.83 9.48
C ASP A 47 19.97 -8.43 9.37
N VAL A 48 18.90 -8.29 8.58
CA VAL A 48 18.11 -7.05 8.53
C VAL A 48 17.41 -6.82 9.86
N PHE A 49 16.92 -7.86 10.51
CA PHE A 49 16.30 -7.73 11.84
C PHE A 49 17.31 -7.32 12.91
N ASN A 50 18.54 -7.81 12.84
CA ASN A 50 19.61 -7.40 13.76
C ASN A 50 19.94 -5.91 13.59
N MET A 51 19.98 -5.44 12.35
CA MET A 51 20.17 -4.02 12.03
C MET A 51 18.98 -3.18 12.54
N LEU A 52 17.76 -3.60 12.31
CA LEU A 52 16.56 -2.91 12.78
C LEU A 52 16.49 -2.88 14.32
N LEU A 53 16.86 -3.97 15.00
CA LEU A 53 16.95 -3.99 16.45
C LEU A 53 17.91 -2.91 16.97
N GLN A 54 19.08 -2.76 16.37
CA GLN A 54 20.02 -1.70 16.75
C GLN A 54 19.42 -0.30 16.58
N ILE A 55 18.66 -0.07 15.49
CA ILE A 55 17.99 1.20 15.23
C ILE A 55 16.87 1.44 16.26
N LEU A 56 16.04 0.43 16.52
CA LEU A 56 14.89 0.53 17.44
C LEU A 56 15.33 0.68 18.91
N ASP A 57 16.43 0.03 19.31
CA ASP A 57 16.97 0.10 20.68
C ASP A 57 17.77 1.37 20.95
N ASP A 58 18.74 1.64 20.08
CA ASP A 58 19.74 2.70 20.30
C ASP A 58 19.39 4.01 19.59
N GLY A 59 18.44 3.99 18.65
CA GLY A 59 18.15 5.12 17.77
C GLY A 59 19.33 5.50 16.87
N ARG A 60 20.24 4.57 16.58
CA ARG A 60 21.45 4.79 15.79
C ARG A 60 21.87 3.52 15.05
N LEU A 61 22.62 3.70 13.98
CA LEU A 61 23.20 2.62 13.21
C LEU A 61 24.65 2.99 12.83
N THR A 62 25.58 2.06 13.02
CA THR A 62 26.97 2.24 12.61
C THR A 62 27.16 1.72 11.19
N ASP A 63 27.67 2.56 10.29
CA ASP A 63 27.96 2.17 8.91
C ASP A 63 29.24 1.33 8.83
N ALA A 64 29.54 0.80 7.64
CA ALA A 64 30.74 0.00 7.39
C ALA A 64 32.06 0.76 7.55
N HIS A 65 32.02 2.11 7.55
CA HIS A 65 33.16 2.98 7.80
C HIS A 65 33.33 3.33 9.27
N GLY A 66 32.51 2.75 10.17
CA GLY A 66 32.51 3.05 11.60
C GLY A 66 31.83 4.38 11.98
N LYS A 67 31.15 5.05 11.04
CA LYS A 67 30.41 6.27 11.31
C LYS A 67 29.04 5.95 11.91
N VAL A 68 28.69 6.63 12.99
CA VAL A 68 27.39 6.50 13.64
C VAL A 68 26.39 7.44 12.99
N VAL A 69 25.27 6.89 12.54
CA VAL A 69 24.14 7.63 11.96
C VAL A 69 22.98 7.62 12.94
N ASN A 70 22.40 8.79 13.19
CA ASN A 70 21.32 9.00 14.13
C ASN A 70 19.96 8.79 13.45
N PHE A 71 19.14 7.87 13.98
CA PHE A 71 17.80 7.52 13.52
C PHE A 71 16.68 8.01 14.44
N LYS A 72 17.00 8.74 15.54
CA LYS A 72 16.00 9.18 16.54
C LYS A 72 14.90 10.08 16.00
N ASN A 73 15.17 10.73 14.87
CA ASN A 73 14.21 11.61 14.21
C ASN A 73 13.54 10.97 13.00
N THR A 74 13.65 9.66 12.84
CA THR A 74 12.99 8.92 11.74
C THR A 74 11.74 8.22 12.25
N ILE A 75 10.74 8.10 11.37
CA ILE A 75 9.59 7.23 11.57
C ILE A 75 9.85 5.96 10.79
N ILE A 76 9.78 4.82 11.44
CA ILE A 76 9.97 3.51 10.81
C ILE A 76 8.62 2.84 10.65
N ILE A 77 8.25 2.54 9.43
CA ILE A 77 7.03 1.81 9.08
C ILE A 77 7.45 0.47 8.48
N MET A 78 6.88 -0.60 8.98
CA MET A 78 7.09 -1.95 8.46
C MET A 78 5.77 -2.54 8.04
N THR A 79 5.67 -3.11 6.84
CA THR A 79 4.48 -3.84 6.40
C THR A 79 4.75 -5.34 6.40
N SER A 80 3.70 -6.13 6.60
CA SER A 80 3.77 -7.59 6.54
C SER A 80 2.45 -8.19 6.07
N ASN A 81 2.54 -9.31 5.36
CA ASN A 81 1.40 -10.12 4.94
C ASN A 81 1.16 -11.34 5.86
N ILE A 82 1.81 -11.41 7.01
CA ILE A 82 1.61 -12.48 7.98
C ILE A 82 0.16 -12.48 8.46
N GLY A 83 -0.46 -13.66 8.47
CA GLY A 83 -1.86 -13.82 8.89
C GLY A 83 -2.89 -13.37 7.86
N ALA A 84 -2.51 -12.88 6.66
CA ALA A 84 -3.44 -12.45 5.63
C ALA A 84 -4.47 -13.53 5.25
N ARG A 85 -4.05 -14.81 5.25
CA ARG A 85 -4.94 -15.96 5.00
C ARG A 85 -6.03 -16.09 6.07
N LEU A 86 -5.71 -15.84 7.34
CA LEU A 86 -6.67 -15.89 8.43
C LEU A 86 -7.77 -14.85 8.30
N ILE A 87 -7.44 -13.70 7.69
CA ILE A 87 -8.41 -12.63 7.41
C ILE A 87 -9.35 -13.03 6.25
N THR A 88 -8.85 -13.80 5.27
CA THR A 88 -9.61 -14.14 4.06
C THR A 88 -10.42 -15.44 4.20
N GLU A 89 -9.92 -16.47 4.86
CA GLU A 89 -10.54 -17.81 4.91
C GLU A 89 -11.76 -17.88 5.83
N LYS A 90 -11.79 -17.18 6.95
CA LYS A 90 -12.90 -17.22 7.90
C LYS A 90 -14.23 -16.67 7.38
N GLN A 91 -14.24 -15.88 6.31
CA GLN A 91 -15.47 -15.37 5.73
C GLN A 91 -16.17 -16.33 4.77
N GLN A 92 -15.49 -17.35 4.25
CA GLN A 92 -16.12 -18.37 3.40
C GLN A 92 -17.05 -19.30 4.20
N GLU A 93 -16.80 -19.49 5.49
CA GLU A 93 -17.63 -20.32 6.36
C GLU A 93 -18.97 -19.65 6.79
N ARG A 94 -19.11 -18.33 6.60
CA ARG A 94 -20.25 -17.55 7.09
C ARG A 94 -21.39 -17.29 6.10
N LEU A 95 -21.30 -17.75 4.87
CA LEU A 95 -22.39 -17.57 3.87
C LEU A 95 -23.69 -18.34 4.18
N GLY A 96 -23.88 -18.82 5.41
CA GLY A 96 -24.98 -19.66 5.77
C GLY A 96 -26.04 -19.07 6.73
N PHE A 97 -25.70 -18.24 7.71
CA PHE A 97 -26.70 -17.81 8.73
C PHE A 97 -26.31 -16.49 9.41
N ALA A 98 -26.90 -15.38 9.02
CA ALA A 98 -26.94 -14.16 9.83
C ALA A 98 -28.23 -13.36 9.62
N THR A 99 -28.90 -13.04 10.71
CA THR A 99 -30.05 -12.11 10.79
C THR A 99 -29.52 -10.69 11.06
N ALA A 100 -30.11 -9.69 10.42
CA ALA A 100 -29.59 -8.32 10.20
C ALA A 100 -29.37 -7.44 11.45
N ASP A 101 -29.90 -7.79 12.63
CA ASP A 101 -29.91 -6.88 13.79
C ASP A 101 -28.71 -6.98 14.75
N THR A 102 -27.71 -7.80 14.42
CA THR A 102 -26.55 -8.04 15.29
C THR A 102 -25.20 -7.74 14.61
N GLU A 103 -25.21 -7.14 13.41
CA GLU A 103 -24.05 -7.13 12.51
C GLU A 103 -22.86 -6.28 12.99
N ASN A 104 -23.08 -5.10 13.55
CA ASN A 104 -21.96 -4.22 13.94
C ASN A 104 -21.17 -4.77 15.14
N ASN A 105 -21.86 -5.23 16.19
CA ASN A 105 -21.21 -5.81 17.36
C ASN A 105 -20.56 -7.18 17.07
N ALA A 106 -21.11 -7.93 16.11
CA ALA A 106 -20.55 -9.19 15.67
C ALA A 106 -19.29 -8.98 14.80
N ALA A 107 -19.29 -7.97 13.94
CA ALA A 107 -18.15 -7.63 13.09
C ALA A 107 -16.93 -7.16 13.91
N GLU A 108 -17.15 -6.32 14.93
CA GLU A 108 -16.07 -5.87 15.83
C GLU A 108 -15.46 -7.03 16.63
N ARG A 109 -16.29 -7.89 17.21
CA ARG A 109 -15.82 -9.07 17.95
C ARG A 109 -15.03 -10.04 17.06
N ASP A 110 -15.46 -10.22 15.83
CA ASP A 110 -14.75 -11.06 14.88
C ASP A 110 -13.43 -10.45 14.45
N PHE A 111 -13.39 -9.14 14.32
CA PHE A 111 -12.14 -8.45 14.03
C PHE A 111 -11.13 -8.59 15.17
N GLU A 112 -11.55 -8.37 16.42
CA GLU A 112 -10.66 -8.54 17.58
C GLU A 112 -10.15 -9.98 17.68
N ARG A 113 -11.01 -10.98 17.46
CA ARG A 113 -10.59 -12.38 17.42
C ARG A 113 -9.62 -12.69 16.28
N THR A 114 -9.83 -12.07 15.10
CA THR A 114 -8.93 -12.21 13.97
C THR A 114 -7.59 -11.56 14.25
N LYS A 115 -7.60 -10.37 14.88
CA LYS A 115 -6.42 -9.65 15.33
C LYS A 115 -5.59 -10.49 16.31
N GLU A 116 -6.22 -11.14 17.30
CA GLU A 116 -5.52 -12.04 18.22
C GLU A 116 -4.82 -13.20 17.50
N LEU A 117 -5.48 -13.80 16.51
CA LEU A 117 -4.90 -14.87 15.71
C LEU A 117 -3.74 -14.37 14.84
N VAL A 118 -3.87 -13.22 14.20
CA VAL A 118 -2.80 -12.59 13.42
C VAL A 118 -1.61 -12.27 14.33
N MET A 119 -1.87 -11.73 15.52
CA MET A 119 -0.82 -11.49 16.52
C MET A 119 -0.14 -12.79 16.98
N GLY A 120 -0.90 -13.89 17.06
CA GLY A 120 -0.33 -15.22 17.34
C GLY A 120 0.62 -15.70 16.24
N GLU A 121 0.25 -15.52 14.96
CA GLU A 121 1.14 -15.89 13.84
C GLU A 121 2.38 -14.98 13.77
N LEU A 122 2.21 -13.69 14.02
CA LEU A 122 3.30 -12.73 14.04
C LEU A 122 4.38 -13.10 15.08
N LYS A 123 3.95 -13.54 16.28
CA LYS A 123 4.85 -14.02 17.34
C LYS A 123 5.59 -15.34 17.01
N LYS A 124 5.10 -16.12 16.04
CA LYS A 124 5.80 -17.33 15.56
C LYS A 124 6.91 -17.00 14.56
N VAL A 125 6.75 -15.90 13.78
CA VAL A 125 7.68 -15.51 12.73
C VAL A 125 8.76 -14.56 13.25
N PHE A 126 8.37 -13.58 14.05
CA PHE A 126 9.30 -12.61 14.61
C PHE A 126 9.70 -12.94 16.04
N ARG A 127 10.96 -12.69 16.35
CA ARG A 127 11.48 -12.89 17.70
C ARG A 127 10.79 -11.95 18.69
N PRO A 128 10.54 -12.39 19.94
CA PRO A 128 9.89 -11.56 20.95
C PRO A 128 10.60 -10.23 21.21
N GLU A 129 11.94 -10.23 21.18
CA GLU A 129 12.74 -9.03 21.35
C GLU A 129 12.45 -7.98 20.27
N PHE A 130 12.18 -8.40 19.02
CA PHE A 130 11.85 -7.49 17.93
C PHE A 130 10.45 -6.89 18.09
N ILE A 131 9.46 -7.75 18.40
CA ILE A 131 8.07 -7.30 18.58
C ILE A 131 7.96 -6.30 19.74
N ASN A 132 8.70 -6.53 20.83
CA ASN A 132 8.69 -5.66 22.01
C ASN A 132 9.32 -4.28 21.78
N ARG A 133 9.98 -4.05 20.64
CA ARG A 133 10.58 -2.76 20.25
C ARG A 133 9.72 -1.97 19.25
N VAL A 134 8.67 -2.60 18.75
CA VAL A 134 7.68 -1.92 17.89
C VAL A 134 6.70 -1.19 18.79
N ASP A 135 6.52 0.12 18.56
CA ASP A 135 5.64 0.96 19.37
C ASP A 135 4.18 0.59 19.19
N ASP A 136 3.76 0.30 17.95
CA ASP A 136 2.36 -0.05 17.64
C ASP A 136 2.28 -1.06 16.50
N ILE A 137 1.29 -1.96 16.57
CA ILE A 137 1.00 -2.97 15.56
C ILE A 137 -0.44 -2.81 15.09
N ILE A 138 -0.59 -2.34 13.86
CA ILE A 138 -1.88 -2.08 13.25
C ILE A 138 -2.28 -3.25 12.35
N VAL A 139 -3.37 -3.92 12.68
CA VAL A 139 -3.98 -4.95 11.85
C VAL A 139 -5.08 -4.31 11.01
N PHE A 140 -4.98 -4.42 9.68
CA PHE A 140 -5.98 -3.89 8.78
C PHE A 140 -7.15 -4.86 8.60
N HIS A 141 -8.35 -4.30 8.48
CA HIS A 141 -9.53 -5.05 8.07
C HIS A 141 -9.43 -5.46 6.59
N LYS A 142 -10.22 -6.48 6.23
CA LYS A 142 -10.51 -6.73 4.83
C LYS A 142 -11.27 -5.54 4.25
N LEU A 143 -10.94 -5.17 3.02
CA LEU A 143 -11.67 -4.12 2.31
C LEU A 143 -13.11 -4.57 2.03
N MET A 144 -14.06 -3.76 2.46
CA MET A 144 -15.47 -3.92 2.15
C MET A 144 -15.83 -3.19 0.84
N HIS A 145 -17.01 -3.45 0.30
CA HIS A 145 -17.44 -2.83 -0.96
C HIS A 145 -17.37 -1.29 -0.93
N ASP A 146 -17.82 -0.68 0.16
CA ASP A 146 -17.78 0.77 0.36
C ASP A 146 -16.34 1.31 0.38
N ASP A 147 -15.40 0.55 0.92
CA ASP A 147 -13.99 0.94 0.93
C ASP A 147 -13.41 0.91 -0.49
N ILE A 148 -13.80 -0.10 -1.29
CA ILE A 148 -13.40 -0.19 -2.69
C ILE A 148 -13.94 0.98 -3.49
N GLN A 149 -15.19 1.39 -3.27
CA GLN A 149 -15.77 2.58 -3.90
C GLN A 149 -15.00 3.85 -3.52
N LYS A 150 -14.66 4.03 -2.24
CA LYS A 150 -13.85 5.17 -1.77
C LYS A 150 -12.45 5.17 -2.39
N ILE A 151 -11.82 3.98 -2.51
CA ILE A 151 -10.50 3.83 -3.15
C ILE A 151 -10.61 4.17 -4.64
N ALA A 152 -11.61 3.63 -5.34
CA ALA A 152 -11.87 3.96 -6.74
C ALA A 152 -12.03 5.47 -6.95
N GLY A 153 -12.86 6.12 -6.13
CA GLY A 153 -13.05 7.58 -6.17
C GLY A 153 -11.74 8.34 -6.00
N LYS A 154 -10.92 7.99 -5.01
CA LYS A 154 -9.61 8.64 -4.80
C LYS A 154 -8.65 8.44 -5.99
N MET A 155 -8.66 7.27 -6.62
CA MET A 155 -7.83 6.99 -7.78
C MET A 155 -8.30 7.79 -9.00
N LEU A 156 -9.62 7.89 -9.21
CA LEU A 156 -10.22 8.69 -10.27
C LEU A 156 -9.98 10.19 -10.06
N GLU A 157 -10.00 10.68 -8.83
CA GLU A 157 -9.60 12.07 -8.52
C GLU A 157 -8.12 12.32 -8.87
N GLY A 158 -7.24 11.34 -8.66
CA GLY A 158 -5.84 11.42 -9.11
C GLY A 158 -5.73 11.57 -10.63
N LEU A 159 -6.50 10.77 -11.39
CA LEU A 159 -6.57 10.85 -12.84
C LEU A 159 -7.14 12.20 -13.31
N LYS A 160 -8.21 12.67 -12.67
CA LYS A 160 -8.82 13.98 -12.94
C LYS A 160 -7.81 15.12 -12.80
N LYS A 161 -6.96 15.06 -11.76
CA LYS A 161 -5.90 16.04 -11.58
C LYS A 161 -4.85 16.00 -12.71
N GLN A 162 -4.43 14.79 -13.11
CA GLN A 162 -3.49 14.64 -14.24
C GLN A 162 -4.05 15.18 -15.55
N LEU A 163 -5.34 14.93 -15.84
CA LEU A 163 -6.01 15.49 -17.02
C LEU A 163 -6.18 17.02 -16.92
N SER A 164 -6.42 17.54 -15.72
CA SER A 164 -6.48 19.00 -15.48
C SER A 164 -5.16 19.68 -15.78
N ASP A 165 -4.01 19.04 -15.51
CA ASP A 165 -2.68 19.55 -15.87
C ASP A 165 -2.49 19.61 -17.41
N MET A 166 -3.33 18.90 -18.18
CA MET A 166 -3.41 18.93 -19.65
C MET A 166 -4.55 19.83 -20.15
N GLU A 167 -5.12 20.68 -19.28
CA GLU A 167 -6.27 21.54 -19.58
C GLU A 167 -7.54 20.78 -19.95
N ILE A 168 -7.69 19.50 -19.56
CA ILE A 168 -8.88 18.69 -19.79
C ILE A 168 -9.59 18.50 -18.45
N SER A 169 -10.86 18.94 -18.39
CA SER A 169 -11.72 18.69 -17.23
C SER A 169 -12.53 17.41 -17.46
N LEU A 170 -12.33 16.38 -16.61
CA LEU A 170 -13.11 15.14 -16.68
C LEU A 170 -13.82 14.92 -15.34
N GLU A 171 -15.14 14.78 -15.38
CA GLU A 171 -15.95 14.41 -14.20
C GLU A 171 -16.43 12.97 -14.34
N PHE A 172 -16.64 12.29 -13.21
CA PHE A 172 -17.13 10.93 -13.17
C PHE A 172 -18.51 10.89 -12.51
N THR A 173 -19.46 10.22 -13.16
CA THR A 173 -20.76 9.95 -12.54
C THR A 173 -20.63 8.89 -11.42
N PRO A 174 -21.56 8.89 -10.46
CA PRO A 174 -21.61 7.80 -9.45
C PRO A 174 -21.66 6.40 -10.08
N ALA A 175 -22.36 6.24 -11.20
CA ALA A 175 -22.46 4.99 -11.94
C ALA A 175 -21.10 4.55 -12.51
N ALA A 176 -20.30 5.48 -13.04
CA ALA A 176 -18.96 5.19 -13.52
C ALA A 176 -18.01 4.78 -12.36
N VAL A 177 -18.08 5.46 -11.21
CA VAL A 177 -17.30 5.12 -10.02
C VAL A 177 -17.65 3.73 -9.52
N GLU A 178 -18.94 3.41 -9.41
CA GLU A 178 -19.43 2.11 -8.98
C GLU A 178 -19.01 0.99 -9.94
N ALA A 179 -19.15 1.22 -11.24
CA ALA A 179 -18.73 0.24 -12.26
C ALA A 179 -17.24 -0.06 -12.20
N VAL A 180 -16.40 0.97 -11.99
CA VAL A 180 -14.95 0.80 -11.78
C VAL A 180 -14.68 0.00 -10.51
N ALA A 181 -15.36 0.32 -9.41
CA ALA A 181 -15.20 -0.36 -8.13
C ALA A 181 -15.55 -1.86 -8.25
N ASN A 182 -16.68 -2.16 -8.88
CA ASN A 182 -17.16 -3.54 -9.09
C ASN A 182 -16.21 -4.34 -10.01
N ALA A 183 -15.74 -3.74 -11.10
CA ALA A 183 -14.82 -4.40 -12.04
C ALA A 183 -13.40 -4.57 -11.47
N GLY A 184 -13.01 -3.75 -10.52
CA GLY A 184 -11.66 -3.73 -9.94
C GLY A 184 -11.54 -4.46 -8.60
N PHE A 185 -12.61 -5.06 -8.08
CA PHE A 185 -12.58 -5.82 -6.84
C PHE A 185 -12.28 -7.29 -7.09
N ASP A 186 -11.30 -7.83 -6.38
CA ASP A 186 -11.02 -9.26 -6.32
C ASP A 186 -10.96 -9.72 -4.87
N PRO A 187 -11.67 -10.79 -4.48
CA PRO A 187 -11.68 -11.28 -3.09
C PRO A 187 -10.31 -11.66 -2.54
N VAL A 188 -9.37 -12.06 -3.42
CA VAL A 188 -8.00 -12.49 -3.05
C VAL A 188 -7.01 -11.35 -3.13
N TYR A 189 -7.08 -10.56 -4.23
CA TYR A 189 -6.13 -9.48 -4.51
C TYR A 189 -6.58 -8.10 -4.02
N GLY A 190 -7.80 -8.01 -3.45
CA GLY A 190 -8.36 -6.77 -2.91
C GLY A 190 -8.54 -5.68 -3.97
N ALA A 191 -8.00 -4.48 -3.72
CA ALA A 191 -8.07 -3.33 -4.62
C ALA A 191 -6.92 -3.26 -5.66
N ARG A 192 -5.97 -4.21 -5.66
CA ARG A 192 -4.84 -4.19 -6.63
C ARG A 192 -5.28 -4.21 -8.09
N PRO A 193 -6.30 -5.01 -8.49
CA PRO A 193 -6.81 -5.00 -9.86
C PRO A 193 -7.47 -3.68 -10.26
N LEU A 194 -7.94 -2.88 -9.30
CA LEU A 194 -8.63 -1.60 -9.53
C LEU A 194 -7.81 -0.64 -10.40
N ARG A 195 -6.52 -0.51 -10.10
CA ARG A 195 -5.62 0.36 -10.87
C ARG A 195 -5.52 -0.08 -12.33
N ARG A 196 -5.44 -1.39 -12.57
CA ARG A 196 -5.42 -1.95 -13.92
C ARG A 196 -6.75 -1.72 -14.63
N GLY A 197 -7.86 -1.88 -13.90
CA GLY A 197 -9.21 -1.61 -14.38
C GLY A 197 -9.39 -0.14 -14.81
N ILE A 198 -9.00 0.81 -13.98
CA ILE A 198 -9.04 2.25 -14.30
C ILE A 198 -8.20 2.53 -15.55
N ARG A 199 -6.98 2.01 -15.61
CA ARG A 199 -6.12 2.21 -16.77
C ARG A 199 -6.79 1.73 -18.05
N SER A 200 -7.16 0.45 -18.11
CA SER A 200 -7.67 -0.18 -19.35
C SER A 200 -9.06 0.32 -19.74
N LYS A 201 -9.90 0.76 -18.78
CA LYS A 201 -11.30 1.13 -19.05
C LYS A 201 -11.52 2.64 -19.16
N ILE A 202 -10.60 3.44 -18.65
CA ILE A 202 -10.75 4.90 -18.62
C ILE A 202 -9.51 5.59 -19.21
N GLU A 203 -8.29 5.36 -18.69
CA GLU A 203 -7.09 6.08 -19.14
C GLU A 203 -6.77 5.79 -20.61
N ASP A 204 -6.75 4.51 -21.02
CA ASP A 204 -6.46 4.12 -22.39
C ASP A 204 -7.53 4.67 -23.37
N PRO A 205 -8.87 4.50 -23.14
CA PRO A 205 -9.90 5.09 -24.00
C PRO A 205 -9.87 6.63 -24.04
N VAL A 206 -9.59 7.31 -22.94
CA VAL A 206 -9.43 8.78 -22.94
C VAL A 206 -8.25 9.18 -23.82
N SER A 207 -7.14 8.47 -23.72
CA SER A 207 -5.94 8.72 -24.53
C SER A 207 -6.21 8.50 -26.02
N GLU A 208 -6.92 7.43 -26.39
CA GLU A 208 -7.35 7.18 -27.77
C GLU A 208 -8.23 8.32 -28.31
N LYS A 209 -9.24 8.73 -27.55
CA LYS A 209 -10.14 9.84 -27.91
C LYS A 209 -9.42 11.19 -28.01
N MET A 210 -8.35 11.40 -27.23
CA MET A 210 -7.49 12.57 -27.37
C MET A 210 -6.72 12.54 -28.71
N LEU A 211 -6.17 11.38 -29.08
CA LEU A 211 -5.47 11.21 -30.37
C LEU A 211 -6.40 11.39 -31.56
N GLU A 212 -7.65 10.92 -31.45
CA GLU A 212 -8.70 11.12 -32.46
C GLU A 212 -9.24 12.56 -32.51
N GLY A 213 -8.86 13.42 -31.55
CA GLY A 213 -9.38 14.78 -31.45
C GLY A 213 -10.81 14.92 -30.90
N ALA A 214 -11.40 13.81 -30.42
CA ALA A 214 -12.70 13.81 -29.76
C ALA A 214 -12.66 14.44 -28.36
N ILE A 215 -11.56 14.25 -27.63
CA ILE A 215 -11.27 14.93 -26.37
C ILE A 215 -10.17 15.97 -26.64
N GLN A 216 -10.43 17.24 -26.30
CA GLN A 216 -9.57 18.38 -26.61
C GLN A 216 -9.26 19.19 -25.35
N ALA A 217 -8.08 19.78 -25.29
CA ALA A 217 -7.71 20.73 -24.25
C ALA A 217 -8.67 21.96 -24.22
N GLY A 218 -8.87 22.51 -23.04
CA GLY A 218 -9.78 23.65 -22.84
C GLY A 218 -11.27 23.26 -22.76
N LYS A 219 -11.60 21.95 -22.79
CA LYS A 219 -12.99 21.49 -22.75
C LYS A 219 -13.25 20.62 -21.51
N SER A 220 -14.53 20.50 -21.17
CA SER A 220 -15.02 19.68 -20.04
C SER A 220 -15.79 18.47 -20.56
N TYR A 221 -15.60 17.33 -19.90
CA TYR A 221 -16.21 16.06 -20.26
C TYR A 221 -16.77 15.36 -19.02
N VAL A 222 -17.74 14.48 -19.25
CA VAL A 222 -18.30 13.58 -18.21
C VAL A 222 -18.09 12.14 -18.64
N CYS A 223 -17.45 11.37 -17.77
CA CYS A 223 -17.38 9.91 -17.90
C CYS A 223 -18.59 9.32 -17.19
N ASP A 224 -19.40 8.58 -17.94
CA ASP A 224 -20.57 7.86 -17.43
C ASP A 224 -20.45 6.37 -17.75
N PHE A 225 -21.26 5.53 -17.09
CA PHE A 225 -21.34 4.10 -17.37
C PHE A 225 -22.78 3.71 -17.68
N LYS A 226 -23.04 3.35 -18.93
CA LYS A 226 -24.36 2.98 -19.46
C LYS A 226 -24.25 1.75 -20.32
N ASP A 227 -25.21 0.85 -20.23
CA ASP A 227 -25.30 -0.36 -21.07
C ASP A 227 -24.01 -1.20 -21.09
N GLY A 228 -23.28 -1.25 -19.96
CA GLY A 228 -22.05 -2.00 -19.82
C GLY A 228 -20.81 -1.33 -20.42
N GLN A 229 -20.89 -0.08 -20.86
CA GLN A 229 -19.80 0.66 -21.48
C GLN A 229 -19.55 2.00 -20.82
N TYR A 230 -18.30 2.46 -20.84
CA TYR A 230 -17.93 3.81 -20.42
C TYR A 230 -18.08 4.78 -21.59
N THR A 231 -18.82 5.87 -21.36
CA THR A 231 -18.98 6.96 -22.34
C THR A 231 -18.25 8.20 -21.84
N PHE A 232 -17.82 9.04 -22.78
CA PHE A 232 -17.11 10.29 -22.51
C PHE A 232 -17.79 11.39 -23.32
N ASP A 233 -18.72 12.08 -22.70
CA ASP A 233 -19.56 13.08 -23.36
C ASP A 233 -19.07 14.48 -23.00
N ALA A 234 -19.08 15.40 -23.98
CA ALA A 234 -18.74 16.79 -23.72
C ALA A 234 -19.79 17.43 -22.82
N LYS A 235 -19.32 18.18 -21.82
CA LYS A 235 -20.18 18.95 -20.92
C LYS A 235 -20.42 20.32 -21.59
N GLU A 236 -21.68 20.64 -21.86
CA GLU A 236 -22.10 21.95 -22.38
C GLU A 236 -21.84 23.09 -21.37
#